data_b7af988feef760540f0068d872dac1ec
#
_entry.id   b7af988feef760540f0068d872dac1ec
#
_cell.length_a   1.000
_cell.length_b   1.000
_cell.length_c   1.000
_cell.angle_alpha   90.00
_cell.angle_beta   90.00
_cell.angle_gamma   90.00
#
_symmetry.space_group_name_H-M   'P 1'
#
loop_
_entity.id
_entity.type
_entity.pdbx_description
1 polymer ?
#
loop_
_entity_poly.entity_id
_entity_poly.type
_entity_poly.pdbx_seq_one_letter_code
_entity_poly.pdbx_strand_id
1 'polypeptide(L)'
;DGSGTVAVNADGVSVDYTPAADFNGTETITYTVSDIVGVEDTTGTLVITVTAVNDAPVAIDDTFTIQQGTQEIITLIATDVDSENLIYSIVDQPINGSVTIDGNLATYIADASYQGSDSFTFIANDGDLNSNIATITTDVTLDLMMYQLNTIKSYPNPFDHFYFIENNFPSDLKIYDINGRILLSKKLEIGNNKIDVSKFSSGFYIFKISHKNKSISHIRIKS
;
A
#
# COMPACT_ATOMS: atom_id res chain seq x y z
N ASP A 1 -2.78 -19.31 -34.91
CA ASP A 1 -1.44 -18.80 -35.21
C ASP A 1 -0.46 -19.09 -34.10
N GLY A 2 -0.25 -20.39 -33.86
CA GLY A 2 0.89 -20.81 -33.07
C GLY A 2 2.17 -20.38 -33.77
N SER A 3 3.08 -19.78 -33.08
CA SER A 3 4.35 -19.33 -33.65
C SER A 3 5.49 -20.28 -33.29
N GLY A 4 5.19 -21.58 -33.17
CA GLY A 4 6.20 -22.62 -33.02
C GLY A 4 7.12 -22.66 -34.22
N THR A 5 8.33 -23.20 -34.05
CA THR A 5 9.30 -23.36 -35.11
C THR A 5 9.38 -24.81 -35.55
N VAL A 6 9.53 -25.04 -36.85
CA VAL A 6 9.70 -26.36 -37.46
C VAL A 6 11.03 -26.40 -38.19
N ALA A 7 11.83 -27.39 -37.94
CA ALA A 7 13.06 -27.65 -38.66
C ALA A 7 13.05 -29.06 -39.28
N VAL A 8 13.32 -29.16 -40.57
CA VAL A 8 13.51 -30.46 -41.24
C VAL A 8 14.91 -31.00 -40.88
N ASN A 9 14.96 -32.21 -40.39
CA ASN A 9 16.22 -32.85 -40.00
C ASN A 9 17.05 -33.27 -41.21
N ALA A 10 18.34 -33.48 -40.98
CA ALA A 10 19.31 -33.86 -42.04
C ALA A 10 18.99 -35.21 -42.74
N ASP A 11 18.13 -36.03 -42.12
CA ASP A 11 17.66 -37.30 -42.71
C ASP A 11 16.60 -37.07 -43.82
N GLY A 12 16.05 -35.85 -43.93
CA GLY A 12 15.04 -35.48 -44.92
C GLY A 12 13.66 -36.12 -44.72
N VAL A 13 13.44 -36.85 -43.63
CA VAL A 13 12.21 -37.62 -43.36
C VAL A 13 11.57 -37.32 -41.99
N SER A 14 12.27 -36.57 -41.13
CA SER A 14 11.78 -36.16 -39.80
C SER A 14 11.84 -34.65 -39.63
N VAL A 15 11.01 -34.13 -38.72
CA VAL A 15 10.96 -32.72 -38.37
C VAL A 15 11.04 -32.56 -36.85
N ASP A 16 11.80 -31.56 -36.41
CA ASP A 16 11.76 -31.09 -35.02
C ASP A 16 10.77 -29.92 -34.93
N TYR A 17 9.89 -30.00 -33.98
CA TYR A 17 8.95 -28.95 -33.64
C TYR A 17 9.28 -28.39 -32.26
N THR A 18 9.34 -27.05 -32.16
CA THR A 18 9.50 -26.33 -30.89
C THR A 18 8.33 -25.37 -30.74
N PRO A 19 7.45 -25.56 -29.74
CA PRO A 19 6.37 -24.61 -29.47
C PRO A 19 6.91 -23.21 -29.18
N ALA A 20 6.09 -22.19 -29.39
CA ALA A 20 6.34 -20.88 -28.81
C ALA A 20 6.31 -20.97 -27.28
N ALA A 21 6.98 -20.03 -26.60
CA ALA A 21 6.88 -19.92 -25.13
C ALA A 21 5.42 -19.74 -24.73
N ASP A 22 5.00 -20.40 -23.67
CA ASP A 22 3.67 -20.29 -23.04
C ASP A 22 2.51 -20.71 -23.97
N PHE A 23 2.81 -21.32 -25.14
CA PHE A 23 1.78 -21.80 -26.04
C PHE A 23 1.22 -23.15 -25.59
N ASN A 24 -0.08 -23.23 -25.50
CA ASN A 24 -0.83 -24.48 -25.40
C ASN A 24 -1.95 -24.51 -26.43
N GLY A 25 -2.36 -25.69 -26.86
CA GLY A 25 -3.39 -25.86 -27.88
C GLY A 25 -2.97 -26.74 -29.04
N THR A 26 -3.57 -26.55 -30.20
CA THR A 26 -3.32 -27.39 -31.38
C THR A 26 -2.74 -26.55 -32.50
N GLU A 27 -1.58 -26.97 -33.03
CA GLU A 27 -1.01 -26.42 -34.25
C GLU A 27 -1.11 -27.42 -35.41
N THR A 28 -1.27 -26.88 -36.61
CA THR A 28 -1.28 -27.67 -37.84
C THR A 28 -0.15 -27.24 -38.74
N ILE A 29 0.73 -28.15 -39.03
CA ILE A 29 1.87 -27.96 -39.93
C ILE A 29 1.51 -28.58 -41.27
N THR A 30 1.62 -27.82 -42.34
CA THR A 30 1.52 -28.35 -43.72
C THR A 30 2.92 -28.64 -44.26
N TYR A 31 3.14 -29.81 -44.78
CA TYR A 31 4.39 -30.20 -45.42
C TYR A 31 4.17 -30.71 -46.85
N THR A 32 5.17 -30.59 -47.65
CA THR A 32 5.18 -31.08 -49.03
C THR A 32 6.22 -32.16 -49.19
N VAL A 33 5.85 -33.26 -49.75
CA VAL A 33 6.78 -34.32 -50.16
C VAL A 33 6.94 -34.28 -51.66
N SER A 34 8.19 -34.13 -52.10
CA SER A 34 8.51 -34.11 -53.53
C SER A 34 9.25 -35.41 -53.90
N ASP A 35 8.91 -35.92 -55.08
CA ASP A 35 9.67 -37.07 -55.62
C ASP A 35 11.05 -36.63 -56.12
N ILE A 36 11.96 -37.59 -56.32
CA ILE A 36 13.35 -37.34 -56.75
C ILE A 36 13.42 -36.70 -58.14
N VAL A 37 12.36 -36.81 -58.91
CA VAL A 37 12.28 -36.34 -60.32
C VAL A 37 11.57 -34.96 -60.40
N GLY A 38 10.94 -34.48 -59.33
CA GLY A 38 10.29 -33.19 -59.26
C GLY A 38 8.99 -33.10 -60.08
N VAL A 39 8.30 -34.21 -60.28
CA VAL A 39 7.13 -34.28 -61.16
C VAL A 39 5.81 -34.27 -60.39
N GLU A 40 5.80 -34.75 -59.14
CA GLU A 40 4.58 -34.73 -58.33
C GLU A 40 4.90 -34.35 -56.88
N ASP A 41 4.33 -33.24 -56.45
CA ASP A 41 4.34 -32.78 -55.05
C ASP A 41 3.05 -33.20 -54.38
N THR A 42 3.15 -33.85 -53.22
CA THR A 42 2.00 -34.17 -52.35
C THR A 42 2.10 -33.42 -51.06
N THR A 43 1.01 -32.70 -50.71
CA THR A 43 0.94 -32.00 -49.41
C THR A 43 0.26 -32.88 -48.38
N GLY A 44 0.80 -32.85 -47.18
CA GLY A 44 0.21 -33.46 -46.00
C GLY A 44 0.12 -32.46 -44.83
N THR A 45 -0.65 -32.83 -43.84
CA THR A 45 -0.77 -32.05 -42.59
C THR A 45 -0.39 -32.87 -41.41
N LEU A 46 0.34 -32.25 -40.49
CA LEU A 46 0.67 -32.80 -39.17
C LEU A 46 -0.03 -31.93 -38.11
N VAL A 47 -0.87 -32.56 -37.29
CA VAL A 47 -1.55 -31.90 -36.17
C VAL A 47 -0.78 -32.22 -34.90
N ILE A 48 -0.31 -31.19 -34.20
CA ILE A 48 0.43 -31.27 -32.95
C ILE A 48 -0.43 -30.68 -31.85
N THR A 49 -0.61 -31.42 -30.76
CA THR A 49 -1.27 -30.93 -29.55
C THR A 49 -0.21 -30.66 -28.50
N VAL A 50 -0.10 -29.40 -28.07
CA VAL A 50 0.73 -28.95 -26.96
C VAL A 50 -0.16 -28.86 -25.73
N THR A 51 0.13 -29.67 -24.72
CA THR A 51 -0.64 -29.67 -23.46
C THR A 51 -0.26 -28.46 -22.62
N ALA A 52 -1.25 -27.85 -21.98
CA ALA A 52 -1.00 -26.80 -21.00
C ALA A 52 -0.16 -27.35 -19.82
N VAL A 53 0.78 -26.56 -19.39
CA VAL A 53 1.54 -26.76 -18.15
C VAL A 53 1.35 -25.49 -17.34
N ASN A 54 0.96 -25.63 -16.08
CA ASN A 54 0.73 -24.49 -15.21
C ASN A 54 2.04 -23.82 -14.82
N ASP A 55 2.15 -22.53 -15.03
CA ASP A 55 3.25 -21.67 -14.59
C ASP A 55 2.92 -21.06 -13.21
N ALA A 56 3.92 -20.74 -12.43
CA ALA A 56 3.70 -20.11 -11.13
C ALA A 56 3.51 -18.59 -11.27
N PRO A 57 2.63 -17.98 -10.48
CA PRO A 57 2.47 -16.53 -10.44
C PRO A 57 3.78 -15.81 -10.11
N VAL A 58 3.91 -14.57 -10.55
CA VAL A 58 5.04 -13.67 -10.22
C VAL A 58 4.50 -12.50 -9.41
N ALA A 59 4.83 -12.48 -8.11
CA ALA A 59 4.50 -11.37 -7.21
C ALA A 59 5.56 -10.26 -7.30
N ILE A 60 5.11 -9.01 -7.19
CA ILE A 60 5.91 -7.80 -7.45
C ILE A 60 6.12 -7.03 -6.16
N ASP A 61 7.39 -6.67 -5.88
CA ASP A 61 7.77 -5.78 -4.79
C ASP A 61 7.21 -4.37 -5.01
N ASP A 62 6.85 -3.68 -3.91
CA ASP A 62 6.40 -2.28 -4.00
C ASP A 62 6.83 -1.50 -2.76
N THR A 63 6.71 -0.17 -2.85
CA THR A 63 7.06 0.74 -1.77
C THR A 63 6.03 1.85 -1.62
N PHE A 64 5.76 2.26 -0.37
CA PHE A 64 4.88 3.38 -0.09
C PHE A 64 5.38 4.18 1.12
N THR A 65 4.78 5.34 1.36
CA THR A 65 5.09 6.19 2.51
C THR A 65 3.82 6.45 3.29
N ILE A 66 3.87 6.35 4.62
CA ILE A 66 2.74 6.55 5.51
C ILE A 66 3.13 7.40 6.71
N GLN A 67 2.17 8.10 7.32
CA GLN A 67 2.38 8.78 8.59
C GLN A 67 2.16 7.82 9.77
N GLN A 68 2.97 7.96 10.81
CA GLN A 68 2.81 7.19 12.04
C GLN A 68 1.38 7.25 12.60
N GLY A 69 0.88 6.15 13.12
CA GLY A 69 -0.46 6.06 13.68
C GLY A 69 -1.62 6.21 12.69
N THR A 70 -1.35 6.12 11.37
CA THR A 70 -2.38 6.10 10.33
C THR A 70 -2.44 4.74 9.65
N GLN A 71 -3.40 4.58 8.75
CA GLN A 71 -3.53 3.39 7.92
C GLN A 71 -3.46 3.75 6.44
N GLU A 72 -2.99 2.81 5.62
CA GLU A 72 -2.97 2.89 4.15
C GLU A 72 -3.45 1.57 3.56
N ILE A 73 -4.13 1.66 2.42
CA ILE A 73 -4.57 0.49 1.66
C ILE A 73 -3.71 0.39 0.40
N ILE A 74 -2.98 -0.71 0.29
CA ILE A 74 -2.05 -1.01 -0.78
C ILE A 74 -2.65 -2.12 -1.64
N THR A 75 -2.57 -1.99 -2.97
CA THR A 75 -2.92 -3.06 -3.89
C THR A 75 -1.70 -3.93 -4.12
N LEU A 76 -1.77 -5.18 -3.70
CA LEU A 76 -0.75 -6.19 -4.00
C LEU A 76 -0.85 -6.60 -5.47
N ILE A 77 0.28 -6.67 -6.15
CA ILE A 77 0.36 -6.97 -7.58
C ILE A 77 1.07 -8.29 -7.80
N ALA A 78 0.43 -9.16 -8.53
CA ALA A 78 1.04 -10.36 -9.08
C ALA A 78 0.47 -10.61 -10.49
N THR A 79 1.24 -11.28 -11.32
CA THR A 79 0.85 -11.68 -12.68
C THR A 79 1.03 -13.17 -12.86
N ASP A 80 0.20 -13.76 -13.68
CA ASP A 80 0.27 -15.16 -14.05
C ASP A 80 -0.06 -15.29 -15.55
N VAL A 81 0.57 -16.25 -16.22
CA VAL A 81 0.37 -16.49 -17.66
C VAL A 81 -0.91 -17.26 -17.93
N ASP A 82 -1.28 -18.15 -17.01
CA ASP A 82 -2.37 -19.10 -17.17
C ASP A 82 -3.63 -18.71 -16.41
N SER A 83 -3.50 -17.93 -15.34
CA SER A 83 -4.60 -17.61 -14.42
C SER A 83 -4.76 -16.12 -14.16
N GLU A 84 -6.00 -15.64 -14.29
CA GLU A 84 -6.38 -14.28 -13.87
C GLU A 84 -6.84 -14.24 -12.40
N ASN A 85 -7.11 -15.42 -11.78
CA ASN A 85 -7.64 -15.52 -10.43
C ASN A 85 -6.55 -15.92 -9.45
N LEU A 86 -5.97 -14.93 -8.76
CA LEU A 86 -4.91 -15.16 -7.78
C LEU A 86 -5.42 -14.97 -6.36
N ILE A 87 -4.97 -15.85 -5.45
CA ILE A 87 -5.25 -15.78 -4.02
C ILE A 87 -4.00 -15.24 -3.32
N TYR A 88 -4.15 -14.12 -2.59
CA TYR A 88 -3.06 -13.45 -1.91
C TYR A 88 -2.98 -13.85 -0.44
N SER A 89 -1.77 -13.96 0.09
CA SER A 89 -1.53 -14.29 1.51
C SER A 89 -0.32 -13.55 2.05
N ILE A 90 -0.41 -13.07 3.29
CA ILE A 90 0.72 -12.48 3.99
C ILE A 90 1.61 -13.61 4.53
N VAL A 91 2.92 -13.52 4.28
CA VAL A 91 3.93 -14.46 4.76
C VAL A 91 4.51 -13.96 6.10
N ASP A 92 5.09 -12.77 6.09
CA ASP A 92 5.63 -12.15 7.30
C ASP A 92 4.89 -10.86 7.61
N GLN A 93 4.52 -10.69 8.88
CA GLN A 93 3.92 -9.46 9.38
C GLN A 93 4.98 -8.37 9.56
N PRO A 94 4.61 -7.08 9.45
CA PRO A 94 5.51 -5.99 9.77
C PRO A 94 5.88 -5.98 11.26
N ILE A 95 7.05 -5.43 11.60
CA ILE A 95 7.53 -5.38 12.99
C ILE A 95 6.94 -4.19 13.74
N ASN A 96 6.70 -3.08 13.04
CA ASN A 96 6.31 -1.80 13.65
C ASN A 96 4.92 -1.34 13.19
N GLY A 97 4.03 -2.30 12.99
CA GLY A 97 2.67 -2.11 12.56
C GLY A 97 1.91 -3.42 12.48
N SER A 98 0.82 -3.39 11.77
CA SER A 98 0.04 -4.59 11.45
C SER A 98 -0.48 -4.53 10.02
N VAL A 99 -0.62 -5.69 9.37
CA VAL A 99 -1.24 -5.79 8.05
C VAL A 99 -2.36 -6.81 8.07
N THR A 100 -3.47 -6.47 7.42
CA THR A 100 -4.59 -7.37 7.12
C THR A 100 -4.85 -7.37 5.63
N ILE A 101 -5.42 -8.46 5.11
CA ILE A 101 -5.66 -8.62 3.68
C ILE A 101 -7.13 -8.93 3.39
N ASP A 102 -7.64 -8.37 2.29
CA ASP A 102 -8.94 -8.68 1.70
C ASP A 102 -8.79 -8.75 0.18
N GLY A 103 -8.79 -9.97 -0.38
CA GLY A 103 -8.40 -10.21 -1.76
C GLY A 103 -6.95 -9.77 -2.01
N ASN A 104 -6.74 -8.85 -2.95
CA ASN A 104 -5.43 -8.26 -3.23
C ASN A 104 -5.21 -6.90 -2.54
N LEU A 105 -6.10 -6.49 -1.64
CA LEU A 105 -5.97 -5.24 -0.89
C LEU A 105 -5.36 -5.52 0.49
N ALA A 106 -4.18 -5.00 0.74
CA ALA A 106 -3.52 -5.04 2.04
C ALA A 106 -3.75 -3.72 2.79
N THR A 107 -4.32 -3.79 3.98
CA THR A 107 -4.46 -2.63 4.87
C THR A 107 -3.34 -2.67 5.90
N TYR A 108 -2.36 -1.77 5.75
CA TYR A 108 -1.27 -1.57 6.71
C TYR A 108 -1.63 -0.46 7.69
N ILE A 109 -1.35 -0.69 8.98
CA ILE A 109 -1.54 0.27 10.07
C ILE A 109 -0.18 0.45 10.76
N ALA A 110 0.37 1.66 10.68
CA ALA A 110 1.63 1.98 11.35
C ALA A 110 1.44 2.19 12.86
N ASP A 111 2.39 1.73 13.67
CA ASP A 111 2.42 2.03 15.09
C ASP A 111 2.50 3.54 15.35
N ALA A 112 1.74 4.02 16.34
CA ALA A 112 1.58 5.44 16.64
C ALA A 112 2.87 6.13 17.12
N SER A 113 3.88 5.38 17.55
CA SER A 113 5.16 5.90 18.06
C SER A 113 6.36 5.55 17.19
N TYR A 114 6.16 4.79 16.10
CA TYR A 114 7.25 4.35 15.24
C TYR A 114 7.52 5.35 14.11
N GLN A 115 8.79 5.51 13.79
CA GLN A 115 9.28 6.24 12.63
C GLN A 115 10.48 5.49 12.04
N GLY A 116 10.49 5.31 10.74
CA GLY A 116 11.53 4.61 10.01
C GLY A 116 10.97 3.61 9.02
N SER A 117 11.83 2.77 8.46
CA SER A 117 11.46 1.75 7.50
C SER A 117 10.84 0.53 8.18
N ASP A 118 9.73 0.05 7.64
CA ASP A 118 9.08 -1.21 8.01
C ASP A 118 8.76 -2.00 6.74
N SER A 119 8.44 -3.27 6.86
CA SER A 119 8.11 -4.10 5.70
C SER A 119 7.28 -5.31 6.09
N PHE A 120 6.52 -5.82 5.15
CA PHE A 120 5.86 -7.12 5.22
C PHE A 120 6.03 -7.87 3.90
N THR A 121 5.80 -9.18 3.91
CA THR A 121 5.95 -10.01 2.71
C THR A 121 4.66 -10.71 2.37
N PHE A 122 4.46 -11.01 1.09
CA PHE A 122 3.29 -11.71 0.61
C PHE A 122 3.63 -12.70 -0.52
N ILE A 123 2.72 -13.60 -0.79
CA ILE A 123 2.69 -14.49 -1.96
C ILE A 123 1.33 -14.39 -2.64
N ALA A 124 1.31 -14.75 -3.92
CA ALA A 124 0.10 -15.04 -4.68
C ALA A 124 0.08 -16.54 -5.03
N ASN A 125 -1.11 -17.12 -5.17
CA ASN A 125 -1.32 -18.53 -5.53
C ASN A 125 -2.44 -18.61 -6.57
N ASP A 126 -2.23 -19.41 -7.62
CA ASP A 126 -3.16 -19.63 -8.74
C ASP A 126 -4.17 -20.76 -8.49
N GLY A 127 -4.03 -21.47 -7.39
CA GLY A 127 -4.79 -22.66 -7.01
C GLY A 127 -3.91 -23.91 -6.93
N ASP A 128 -2.77 -23.95 -7.62
CA ASP A 128 -1.82 -25.07 -7.67
C ASP A 128 -0.43 -24.67 -7.17
N LEU A 129 0.10 -23.54 -7.63
CA LEU A 129 1.46 -23.07 -7.38
C LEU A 129 1.48 -21.73 -6.65
N ASN A 130 2.53 -21.53 -5.84
CA ASN A 130 2.81 -20.26 -5.20
C ASN A 130 3.79 -19.42 -6.04
N SER A 131 3.63 -18.11 -5.99
CA SER A 131 4.59 -17.16 -6.52
C SER A 131 5.91 -17.15 -5.74
N ASN A 132 6.88 -16.37 -6.20
CA ASN A 132 7.96 -15.87 -5.36
C ASN A 132 7.37 -15.09 -4.16
N ILE A 133 8.15 -14.98 -3.09
CA ILE A 133 7.86 -14.06 -1.98
C ILE A 133 8.20 -12.65 -2.45
N ALA A 134 7.22 -11.73 -2.38
CA ALA A 134 7.42 -10.32 -2.67
C ALA A 134 7.38 -9.50 -1.37
N THR A 135 8.13 -8.40 -1.37
CA THR A 135 8.29 -7.51 -0.23
C THR A 135 7.62 -6.18 -0.49
N ILE A 136 6.77 -5.75 0.43
CA ILE A 136 6.23 -4.39 0.47
C ILE A 136 6.99 -3.63 1.56
N THR A 137 7.69 -2.57 1.15
CA THR A 137 8.46 -1.71 2.08
C THR A 137 7.73 -0.40 2.29
N THR A 138 7.66 0.06 3.53
CA THR A 138 7.11 1.38 3.86
C THR A 138 8.13 2.24 4.57
N ASP A 139 8.06 3.57 4.34
CA ASP A 139 8.73 4.58 5.18
C ASP A 139 7.67 5.27 6.05
N VAL A 140 7.70 4.96 7.34
CA VAL A 140 6.79 5.55 8.32
C VAL A 140 7.35 6.89 8.77
N THR A 141 6.68 7.96 8.36
CA THR A 141 7.12 9.35 8.60
C THR A 141 6.43 9.96 9.82
N LEU A 142 7.11 10.94 10.43
CA LEU A 142 6.53 11.73 11.51
C LEU A 142 5.37 12.58 10.99
N ASP A 143 4.27 12.61 11.73
CA ASP A 143 3.25 13.65 11.52
C ASP A 143 3.80 14.99 12.06
N LEU A 144 4.49 15.72 11.18
CA LEU A 144 5.06 17.04 11.52
C LEU A 144 4.04 18.01 12.11
N MET A 145 2.78 17.88 11.72
CA MET A 145 1.72 18.73 12.23
C MET A 145 1.40 18.40 13.69
N MET A 146 1.27 17.12 14.04
CA MET A 146 1.06 16.69 15.42
C MET A 146 2.30 16.96 16.28
N TYR A 147 3.49 16.77 15.73
CA TYR A 147 4.73 17.14 16.42
C TYR A 147 4.75 18.64 16.74
N GLN A 148 4.45 19.50 15.78
CA GLN A 148 4.39 20.95 15.99
C GLN A 148 3.33 21.32 17.03
N LEU A 149 2.12 20.76 16.97
CA LEU A 149 1.07 21.01 17.98
C LEU A 149 1.53 20.60 19.38
N ASN A 150 2.23 19.47 19.52
CA ASN A 150 2.75 19.02 20.81
C ASN A 150 3.88 19.89 21.37
N THR A 151 4.52 20.74 20.56
CA THR A 151 5.53 21.71 21.02
C THR A 151 4.92 22.99 21.59
N ILE A 152 3.61 23.19 21.47
CA ILE A 152 2.92 24.37 22.03
C ILE A 152 3.02 24.35 23.54
N LYS A 153 3.62 25.40 24.10
CA LYS A 153 3.71 25.63 25.54
C LYS A 153 2.54 26.46 26.02
N SER A 154 2.05 26.15 27.20
CA SER A 154 0.95 26.86 27.79
C SER A 154 1.07 26.91 29.32
N TYR A 155 0.85 28.09 29.89
CA TYR A 155 1.06 28.35 31.31
C TYR A 155 0.26 29.59 31.77
N PRO A 156 0.04 29.79 33.06
CA PRO A 156 0.24 28.85 34.15
C PRO A 156 -0.86 27.78 34.22
N ASN A 157 -0.64 26.77 35.03
CA ASN A 157 -1.68 25.82 35.41
C ASN A 157 -1.45 25.42 36.87
N PRO A 158 -2.31 25.78 37.83
CA PRO A 158 -3.56 26.50 37.66
C PRO A 158 -3.39 27.92 37.13
N PHE A 159 -4.44 28.49 36.55
CA PHE A 159 -4.47 29.87 36.09
C PHE A 159 -5.56 30.68 36.84
N ASP A 160 -5.41 31.99 36.84
CA ASP A 160 -6.38 32.88 37.49
C ASP A 160 -7.04 33.82 36.46
N HIS A 161 -6.43 34.95 36.14
CA HIS A 161 -7.02 35.95 35.22
C HIS A 161 -6.56 35.75 33.77
N PHE A 162 -5.33 35.31 33.59
CA PHE A 162 -4.71 35.17 32.27
C PHE A 162 -4.04 33.80 32.10
N TYR A 163 -4.12 33.33 30.87
CA TYR A 163 -3.45 32.13 30.42
C TYR A 163 -2.62 32.46 29.19
N PHE A 164 -1.44 31.93 29.08
CA PHE A 164 -0.51 32.20 27.98
C PHE A 164 -0.31 30.94 27.15
N ILE A 165 -0.31 31.11 25.81
CA ILE A 165 -0.05 30.06 24.85
C ILE A 165 1.05 30.55 23.93
N GLU A 166 2.21 29.88 23.96
CA GLU A 166 3.32 30.11 23.05
C GLU A 166 3.28 29.08 21.93
N ASN A 167 3.15 29.53 20.70
CA ASN A 167 3.07 28.68 19.52
C ASN A 167 3.91 29.23 18.36
N ASN A 168 4.39 28.33 17.50
CA ASN A 168 5.28 28.64 16.39
C ASN A 168 4.58 28.76 15.05
N PHE A 169 3.26 28.62 15.00
CA PHE A 169 2.43 28.71 13.79
C PHE A 169 1.02 29.21 14.13
N PRO A 170 0.29 29.83 13.18
CA PRO A 170 -1.10 30.26 13.42
C PRO A 170 -1.99 29.07 13.74
N SER A 171 -2.85 29.20 14.76
CA SER A 171 -3.75 28.14 15.18
C SER A 171 -5.07 28.69 15.71
N ASP A 172 -6.05 27.83 15.90
CA ASP A 172 -7.34 28.18 16.48
C ASP A 172 -7.44 27.60 17.90
N LEU A 173 -7.78 28.45 18.86
CA LEU A 173 -8.08 28.05 20.23
C LEU A 173 -9.58 28.00 20.45
N LYS A 174 -10.08 26.90 21.02
CA LYS A 174 -11.42 26.82 21.62
C LYS A 174 -11.29 26.36 23.07
N ILE A 175 -12.01 27.06 23.97
CA ILE A 175 -12.08 26.68 25.39
C ILE A 175 -13.50 26.21 25.67
N TYR A 176 -13.62 25.06 26.31
CA TYR A 176 -14.89 24.44 26.67
C TYR A 176 -14.99 24.29 28.19
N ASP A 177 -16.20 24.35 28.71
CA ASP A 177 -16.49 23.84 30.04
C ASP A 177 -16.59 22.33 30.07
N ILE A 178 -16.75 21.72 31.22
CA ILE A 178 -16.85 20.26 31.39
C ILE A 178 -18.07 19.63 30.71
N ASN A 179 -19.06 20.44 30.35
CA ASN A 179 -20.27 20.01 29.64
C ASN A 179 -20.10 20.10 28.09
N GLY A 180 -18.93 20.50 27.62
CA GLY A 180 -18.62 20.64 26.19
C GLY A 180 -19.11 21.94 25.56
N ARG A 181 -19.59 22.92 26.34
CA ARG A 181 -20.03 24.23 25.84
C ARG A 181 -18.81 25.11 25.57
N ILE A 182 -18.77 25.74 24.39
CA ILE A 182 -17.69 26.67 24.01
C ILE A 182 -17.88 27.96 24.82
N LEU A 183 -16.85 28.35 25.56
CA LEU A 183 -16.76 29.57 26.33
C LEU A 183 -15.95 30.65 25.60
N LEU A 184 -14.96 30.25 24.82
CA LEU A 184 -14.10 31.15 24.07
C LEU A 184 -13.64 30.48 22.77
N SER A 185 -13.60 31.27 21.69
CA SER A 185 -12.98 30.88 20.43
C SER A 185 -12.10 32.06 19.98
N LYS A 186 -10.80 31.78 19.70
CA LYS A 186 -9.83 32.82 19.34
C LYS A 186 -8.79 32.27 18.39
N LYS A 187 -8.38 33.05 17.39
CA LYS A 187 -7.20 32.78 16.60
C LYS A 187 -5.95 33.14 17.40
N LEU A 188 -4.96 32.26 17.33
CA LEU A 188 -3.66 32.46 17.94
C LEU A 188 -2.65 32.80 16.85
N GLU A 189 -1.90 33.86 17.06
CA GLU A 189 -0.79 34.27 16.19
C GLU A 189 0.51 33.56 16.60
N ILE A 190 1.51 33.61 15.74
CA ILE A 190 2.84 33.11 16.09
C ILE A 190 3.39 33.90 17.29
N GLY A 191 3.97 33.20 18.26
CA GLY A 191 4.54 33.77 19.47
C GLY A 191 3.65 33.59 20.69
N ASN A 192 3.75 34.50 21.64
CA ASN A 192 3.09 34.40 22.94
C ASN A 192 1.70 35.07 22.91
N ASN A 193 0.67 34.26 23.05
CA ASN A 193 -0.73 34.72 23.06
C ASN A 193 -1.26 34.80 24.49
N LYS A 194 -1.65 36.00 24.92
CA LYS A 194 -2.33 36.22 26.18
C LYS A 194 -3.84 36.01 26.01
N ILE A 195 -4.40 35.13 26.82
CA ILE A 195 -5.83 34.78 26.83
C ILE A 195 -6.43 35.29 28.13
N ASP A 196 -7.39 36.19 28.02
CA ASP A 196 -8.14 36.68 29.16
C ASP A 196 -9.24 35.68 29.52
N VAL A 197 -9.13 35.13 30.71
CA VAL A 197 -10.04 34.14 31.29
C VAL A 197 -10.61 34.62 32.62
N SER A 198 -10.51 35.93 32.88
CA SER A 198 -10.98 36.54 34.12
C SER A 198 -12.47 36.30 34.41
N LYS A 199 -13.27 36.17 33.36
CA LYS A 199 -14.72 35.91 33.45
C LYS A 199 -15.10 34.44 33.66
N PHE A 200 -14.14 33.53 33.67
CA PHE A 200 -14.42 32.12 33.94
C PHE A 200 -14.51 31.89 35.45
N SER A 201 -15.41 31.03 35.87
CA SER A 201 -15.49 30.57 37.27
C SER A 201 -14.33 29.61 37.60
N SER A 202 -14.04 29.40 38.89
CA SER A 202 -13.11 28.38 39.29
C SER A 202 -13.61 26.98 38.82
N GLY A 203 -12.71 26.14 38.33
CA GLY A 203 -13.09 24.84 37.80
C GLY A 203 -12.17 24.29 36.71
N PHE A 204 -12.62 23.22 36.07
CA PHE A 204 -11.89 22.52 35.00
C PHE A 204 -12.36 22.99 33.64
N TYR A 205 -11.42 23.17 32.71
CA TYR A 205 -11.66 23.61 31.35
C TYR A 205 -10.86 22.79 30.37
N ILE A 206 -11.42 22.58 29.17
CA ILE A 206 -10.74 21.89 28.06
C ILE A 206 -10.29 22.96 27.05
N PHE A 207 -8.98 23.10 26.89
CA PHE A 207 -8.35 23.97 25.90
C PHE A 207 -8.01 23.12 24.69
N LYS A 208 -8.71 23.32 23.59
CA LYS A 208 -8.47 22.65 22.31
C LYS A 208 -7.78 23.62 21.34
N ILE A 209 -6.56 23.26 20.94
CA ILE A 209 -5.79 24.02 19.96
C ILE A 209 -5.78 23.21 18.66
N SER A 210 -6.14 23.85 17.56
CA SER A 210 -6.22 23.21 16.25
C SER A 210 -5.49 24.02 15.19
N HIS A 211 -4.88 23.30 14.24
CA HIS A 211 -4.29 23.87 13.04
C HIS A 211 -4.60 22.93 11.87
N LYS A 212 -5.16 23.50 10.77
CA LYS A 212 -5.70 22.70 9.66
C LYS A 212 -6.67 21.64 10.21
N ASN A 213 -6.42 20.35 9.92
CA ASN A 213 -7.32 19.23 10.31
C ASN A 213 -6.88 18.49 11.59
N LYS A 214 -5.85 18.97 12.28
CA LYS A 214 -5.31 18.34 13.51
C LYS A 214 -5.59 19.19 14.74
N SER A 215 -5.70 18.56 15.90
CA SER A 215 -5.90 19.27 17.16
C SER A 215 -5.33 18.50 18.34
N ILE A 216 -4.92 19.26 19.36
CA ILE A 216 -4.58 18.74 20.70
C ILE A 216 -5.55 19.35 21.73
N SER A 217 -5.75 18.63 22.82
CA SER A 217 -6.59 19.10 23.92
C SER A 217 -5.88 18.95 25.25
N HIS A 218 -5.95 19.96 26.07
CA HIS A 218 -5.40 20.00 27.43
C HIS A 218 -6.48 20.34 28.43
N ILE A 219 -6.51 19.62 29.54
CA ILE A 219 -7.33 20.00 30.70
C ILE A 219 -6.55 21.04 31.51
N ARG A 220 -7.21 22.12 31.91
CA ARG A 220 -6.64 23.21 32.69
C ARG A 220 -7.56 23.54 33.86
N ILE A 221 -6.96 24.03 34.94
CA ILE A 221 -7.67 24.35 36.18
C ILE A 221 -7.61 25.85 36.38
N LYS A 222 -8.78 26.47 36.61
CA LYS A 222 -8.88 27.85 37.10
C LYS A 222 -9.03 27.79 38.62
N SER A 223 -8.13 28.43 39.30
CA SER A 223 -8.18 28.68 40.74
C SER A 223 -9.17 29.80 41.12
#